data_8412d76f230160d07b4ad5a094318eb3
#
_entry.id   8412d76f230160d07b4ad5a094318eb3
#
_cell.length_a   1.000
_cell.length_b   1.000
_cell.length_c   1.000
_cell.angle_alpha   90.00
_cell.angle_beta   90.00
_cell.angle_gamma   90.00
#
_symmetry.space_group_name_H-M   'P 1'
#
loop_
_entity.id
_entity.type
_entity.pdbx_description
1 polymer ?
#
loop_
_entity_poly.entity_id
_entity_poly.type
_entity_poly.pdbx_seq_one_letter_code
_entity_poly.pdbx_strand_id
1 'polypeptide(L)'
;HKEAKLQLERIFAQWINGEAKGAVLGLQGPPGTGKTSLAKNGLSKCLIDKDGEGRPFAFLPIGGSVNGSTLVGHNFTYVGSTWGRIVDILISSKCMNPIIFIDEIDKVSMTEHGREIISILTHLTDGTQNDEFEDKYFAGIKLDLSKAIFVFSYNDRSLIDPILRDRITEITIESLSQNEKIKIIQDYLLPEILENTGFKRSD
;
A
#
# COMPACT_ATOMS: atom_id res chain seq x y z
N HIS A 1 -12.30 -14.71 -0.18
CA HIS A 1 -11.24 -14.37 0.80
C HIS A 1 -11.76 -14.22 2.24
N LYS A 2 -12.46 -15.24 2.79
CA LYS A 2 -13.01 -15.18 4.16
C LYS A 2 -11.91 -15.05 5.21
N GLU A 3 -10.84 -15.80 5.07
CA GLU A 3 -9.69 -15.82 6.00
C GLU A 3 -9.00 -14.44 6.06
N ALA A 4 -8.66 -13.87 4.90
CA ALA A 4 -8.06 -12.55 4.81
C ALA A 4 -8.96 -11.46 5.43
N LYS A 5 -10.27 -11.56 5.22
CA LYS A 5 -11.24 -10.63 5.84
C LYS A 5 -11.23 -10.74 7.36
N LEU A 6 -11.26 -11.96 7.91
CA LEU A 6 -11.20 -12.19 9.36
C LEU A 6 -9.89 -11.67 9.98
N GLN A 7 -8.75 -11.83 9.30
CA GLN A 7 -7.47 -11.32 9.77
C GLN A 7 -7.49 -9.78 9.79
N LEU A 8 -8.03 -9.14 8.75
CA LEU A 8 -8.20 -7.69 8.71
C LEU A 8 -9.14 -7.18 9.81
N GLU A 9 -10.26 -7.85 10.04
CA GLU A 9 -11.21 -7.50 11.11
C GLU A 9 -10.54 -7.57 12.50
N ARG A 10 -9.68 -8.56 12.76
CA ARG A 10 -8.90 -8.65 13.99
C ARG A 10 -7.91 -7.50 14.15
N ILE A 11 -7.21 -7.13 13.08
CA ILE A 11 -6.28 -6.00 13.09
C ILE A 11 -7.03 -4.69 13.37
N PHE A 12 -8.18 -4.48 12.73
CA PHE A 12 -9.03 -3.30 12.98
C PHE A 12 -9.58 -3.27 14.41
N ALA A 13 -10.00 -4.41 14.94
CA ALA A 13 -10.46 -4.48 16.34
C ALA A 13 -9.36 -4.09 17.33
N GLN A 14 -8.11 -4.44 17.05
CA GLN A 14 -6.97 -4.01 17.86
C GLN A 14 -6.74 -2.49 17.78
N TRP A 15 -6.93 -1.88 16.60
CA TRP A 15 -6.79 -0.42 16.42
C TRP A 15 -7.91 0.39 17.10
N ILE A 16 -9.12 -0.14 17.14
CA ILE A 16 -10.26 0.51 17.81
C ILE A 16 -10.07 0.51 19.33
N ASN A 17 -9.48 -0.56 19.89
CA ASN A 17 -9.29 -0.72 21.32
C ASN A 17 -7.95 -0.16 21.86
N GLY A 18 -7.05 0.30 20.99
CA GLY A 18 -5.74 0.82 21.33
C GLY A 18 -5.50 2.23 20.77
N GLU A 19 -4.32 2.79 21.04
CA GLU A 19 -3.85 3.97 20.31
C GLU A 19 -3.71 3.60 18.83
N ALA A 20 -4.41 4.32 17.96
CA ALA A 20 -4.38 4.10 16.51
C ALA A 20 -3.01 4.48 15.93
N LYS A 21 -2.03 3.61 16.10
CA LYS A 21 -0.74 3.68 15.39
C LYS A 21 -0.93 3.21 13.95
N GLY A 22 -0.04 3.62 13.07
CA GLY A 22 0.03 3.08 11.72
C GLY A 22 0.26 1.56 11.72
N ALA A 23 0.10 0.95 10.58
CA ALA A 23 0.32 -0.49 10.43
C ALA A 23 1.13 -0.81 9.20
N VAL A 24 1.82 -1.94 9.26
CA VAL A 24 2.57 -2.52 8.16
C VAL A 24 1.97 -3.87 7.82
N LEU A 25 1.22 -3.93 6.73
CA LEU A 25 0.51 -5.11 6.26
C LEU A 25 1.16 -5.68 5.01
N GLY A 26 1.15 -6.98 4.85
CA GLY A 26 1.60 -7.67 3.65
C GLY A 26 0.50 -8.54 3.05
N LEU A 27 0.10 -8.26 1.84
CA LEU A 27 -0.86 -9.07 1.09
C LEU A 27 -0.08 -10.07 0.21
N GLN A 28 0.08 -11.29 0.72
CA GLN A 28 0.76 -12.38 0.04
C GLN A 28 -0.25 -13.22 -0.75
N GLY A 29 0.06 -13.51 -2.00
CA GLY A 29 -0.77 -14.43 -2.78
C GLY A 29 -0.50 -14.36 -4.29
N PRO A 30 -1.05 -15.28 -5.07
CA PRO A 30 -0.86 -15.34 -6.52
C PRO A 30 -1.31 -14.06 -7.23
N PRO A 31 -0.80 -13.78 -8.44
CA PRO A 31 -1.26 -12.67 -9.24
C PRO A 31 -2.75 -12.82 -9.59
N GLY A 32 -3.44 -11.70 -9.78
CA GLY A 32 -4.87 -11.70 -10.17
C GLY A 32 -5.86 -12.09 -9.04
N THR A 33 -5.42 -12.19 -7.79
CA THR A 33 -6.30 -12.50 -6.64
C THR A 33 -7.01 -11.29 -6.05
N GLY A 34 -6.79 -10.09 -6.59
CA GLY A 34 -7.47 -8.88 -6.15
C GLY A 34 -6.83 -8.17 -4.96
N LYS A 35 -5.53 -8.36 -4.70
CA LYS A 35 -4.78 -7.70 -3.61
C LYS A 35 -4.97 -6.17 -3.62
N THR A 36 -4.76 -5.54 -4.77
CA THR A 36 -4.94 -4.08 -4.93
C THR A 36 -6.39 -3.64 -4.70
N SER A 37 -7.36 -4.40 -5.23
CA SER A 37 -8.79 -4.12 -5.01
C SER A 37 -9.18 -4.25 -3.55
N LEU A 38 -8.63 -5.24 -2.82
CA LEU A 38 -8.86 -5.40 -1.40
C LEU A 38 -8.32 -4.20 -0.60
N ALA A 39 -7.14 -3.71 -0.93
CA ALA A 39 -6.57 -2.53 -0.27
C ALA A 39 -7.36 -1.26 -0.63
N LYS A 40 -7.62 -1.01 -1.91
CA LYS A 40 -8.29 0.21 -2.38
C LYS A 40 -9.76 0.27 -2.01
N ASN A 41 -10.52 -0.81 -2.23
CA ASN A 41 -11.96 -0.83 -2.05
C ASN A 41 -12.40 -1.43 -0.70
N GLY A 42 -11.55 -2.24 -0.10
CA GLY A 42 -11.78 -2.81 1.24
C GLY A 42 -11.23 -1.90 2.33
N LEU A 43 -9.90 -1.86 2.49
CA LEU A 43 -9.25 -1.12 3.58
C LEU A 43 -9.60 0.37 3.60
N SER A 44 -9.48 1.06 2.45
CA SER A 44 -9.73 2.50 2.37
C SER A 44 -11.16 2.86 2.74
N LYS A 45 -12.14 2.09 2.25
CA LYS A 45 -13.57 2.35 2.53
C LYS A 45 -14.04 1.90 3.92
N CYS A 46 -13.31 0.98 4.57
CA CYS A 46 -13.62 0.57 5.94
C CYS A 46 -13.08 1.53 6.99
N LEU A 47 -12.02 2.27 6.66
CA LEU A 47 -11.41 3.26 7.55
C LEU A 47 -11.96 4.64 7.24
N ILE A 48 -13.12 4.94 7.80
CA ILE A 48 -13.85 6.19 7.56
C ILE A 48 -13.38 7.24 8.58
N ASP A 49 -13.18 8.47 8.13
CA ASP A 49 -12.90 9.62 8.99
C ASP A 49 -14.17 10.21 9.61
N LYS A 50 -14.03 11.32 10.33
CA LYS A 50 -15.15 12.01 10.99
C LYS A 50 -16.17 12.60 10.01
N ASP A 51 -15.75 12.86 8.78
CA ASP A 51 -16.56 13.46 7.72
C ASP A 51 -17.26 12.38 6.86
N GLY A 52 -17.05 11.10 7.17
CA GLY A 52 -17.63 9.96 6.47
C GLY A 52 -16.86 9.56 5.21
N GLU A 53 -15.71 10.19 4.96
CA GLU A 53 -14.86 9.88 3.82
C GLU A 53 -13.92 8.72 4.15
N GLY A 54 -13.70 7.85 3.16
CA GLY A 54 -12.73 6.77 3.29
C GLY A 54 -11.30 7.31 3.36
N ARG A 55 -10.45 6.62 4.11
CA ARG A 55 -9.03 7.00 4.23
C ARG A 55 -8.38 7.05 2.85
N PRO A 56 -7.65 8.14 2.50
CA PRO A 56 -6.99 8.28 1.21
C PRO A 56 -6.08 7.10 0.88
N PHE A 57 -6.16 6.62 -0.36
CA PHE A 57 -5.39 5.50 -0.88
C PHE A 57 -4.43 5.98 -1.96
N ALA A 58 -3.15 5.68 -1.79
CA ALA A 58 -2.11 5.97 -2.77
C ALA A 58 -1.47 4.66 -3.27
N PHE A 59 -1.28 4.57 -4.58
CA PHE A 59 -0.62 3.45 -5.22
C PHE A 59 0.84 3.80 -5.55
N LEU A 60 1.77 2.99 -5.09
CA LEU A 60 3.20 3.14 -5.28
C LEU A 60 3.78 1.87 -5.90
N PRO A 61 3.91 1.80 -7.24
CA PRO A 61 4.57 0.69 -7.90
C PRO A 61 6.08 0.77 -7.68
N ILE A 62 6.69 -0.31 -7.18
CA ILE A 62 8.15 -0.39 -6.98
C ILE A 62 8.78 -1.40 -7.93
N GLY A 63 8.01 -2.32 -8.50
CA GLY A 63 8.49 -3.27 -9.50
C GLY A 63 9.10 -2.56 -10.71
N GLY A 64 10.36 -2.82 -11.02
CA GLY A 64 11.07 -2.25 -12.17
C GLY A 64 12.22 -1.32 -11.80
N SER A 65 12.44 -0.25 -12.57
CA SER A 65 13.63 0.61 -12.52
C SER A 65 13.48 1.84 -11.60
N VAL A 66 12.78 1.71 -10.47
CA VAL A 66 12.70 2.78 -9.46
C VAL A 66 14.01 2.82 -8.67
N ASN A 67 14.56 4.02 -8.43
CA ASN A 67 15.69 4.23 -7.53
C ASN A 67 15.22 4.88 -6.21
N GLY A 68 16.05 4.85 -5.19
CA GLY A 68 15.68 5.39 -3.88
C GLY A 68 15.31 6.88 -3.92
N SER A 69 15.96 7.67 -4.77
CA SER A 69 15.66 9.09 -4.92
C SER A 69 14.25 9.36 -5.45
N THR A 70 13.63 8.42 -6.15
CA THR A 70 12.23 8.53 -6.52
C THR A 70 11.31 8.54 -5.28
N LEU A 71 11.68 7.83 -4.22
CA LEU A 71 10.88 7.75 -2.99
C LEU A 71 11.08 8.97 -2.08
N VAL A 72 12.33 9.39 -1.89
CA VAL A 72 12.74 10.39 -0.89
C VAL A 72 13.30 11.68 -1.50
N GLY A 73 13.16 11.87 -2.82
CA GLY A 73 13.61 13.07 -3.51
C GLY A 73 15.12 13.18 -3.70
N HIS A 74 15.53 14.29 -4.27
CA HIS A 74 16.92 14.68 -4.48
C HIS A 74 17.27 15.88 -3.61
N ASN A 75 18.53 16.01 -3.24
CA ASN A 75 18.99 17.18 -2.50
C ASN A 75 18.69 18.45 -3.31
N PHE A 76 18.08 19.45 -2.67
CA PHE A 76 17.63 20.70 -3.28
C PHE A 76 18.75 21.51 -3.97
N THR A 77 20.01 21.23 -3.67
CA THR A 77 21.17 21.89 -4.29
C THR A 77 21.42 21.47 -5.73
N TYR A 78 20.81 20.39 -6.22
CA TYR A 78 20.96 19.94 -7.61
C TYR A 78 19.97 20.64 -8.54
N VAL A 79 20.43 21.03 -9.73
CA VAL A 79 19.57 21.59 -10.76
C VAL A 79 18.54 20.54 -11.21
N GLY A 80 17.26 20.90 -11.20
CA GLY A 80 16.18 19.97 -11.54
C GLY A 80 15.76 19.01 -10.42
N SER A 81 16.23 19.25 -9.17
CA SER A 81 15.80 18.44 -8.02
C SER A 81 14.33 18.62 -7.73
N THR A 82 13.71 17.54 -7.27
CA THR A 82 12.31 17.48 -6.85
C THR A 82 12.19 16.65 -5.57
N TRP A 83 11.10 16.84 -4.85
CA TRP A 83 10.76 15.99 -3.72
C TRP A 83 10.36 14.60 -4.17
N GLY A 84 10.31 13.65 -3.25
CA GLY A 84 10.01 12.25 -3.50
C GLY A 84 8.51 11.93 -3.55
N ARG A 85 8.21 10.72 -4.02
CA ARG A 85 6.84 10.23 -4.14
C ARG A 85 6.10 10.13 -2.80
N ILE A 86 6.80 9.94 -1.68
CA ILE A 86 6.17 9.94 -0.35
C ILE A 86 5.55 11.31 -0.07
N VAL A 87 6.28 12.38 -0.34
CA VAL A 87 5.76 13.76 -0.17
C VAL A 87 4.63 14.04 -1.15
N ASP A 88 4.74 13.62 -2.42
CA ASP A 88 3.64 13.73 -3.39
C ASP A 88 2.34 13.08 -2.88
N ILE A 89 2.46 11.91 -2.26
CA ILE A 89 1.33 11.19 -1.67
C ILE A 89 0.71 12.01 -0.54
N LEU A 90 1.52 12.56 0.35
CA LEU A 90 1.03 13.40 1.46
C LEU A 90 0.32 14.66 0.95
N ILE A 91 0.89 15.33 -0.05
CA ILE A 91 0.30 16.53 -0.66
C ILE A 91 -1.04 16.20 -1.32
N SER A 92 -1.10 15.13 -2.13
CA SER A 92 -2.31 14.73 -2.85
C SER A 92 -3.41 14.19 -1.95
N SER A 93 -3.05 13.45 -0.91
CA SER A 93 -3.98 12.91 0.08
C SER A 93 -4.46 13.94 1.11
N LYS A 94 -3.73 15.06 1.27
CA LYS A 94 -4.00 16.12 2.26
C LYS A 94 -4.11 15.60 3.70
N CYS A 95 -3.47 14.48 3.99
CA CYS A 95 -3.46 13.88 5.33
C CYS A 95 -2.12 13.20 5.61
N MET A 96 -1.78 13.06 6.89
CA MET A 96 -0.55 12.40 7.36
C MET A 96 -0.74 10.90 7.68
N ASN A 97 -1.93 10.37 7.41
CA ASN A 97 -2.30 9.00 7.71
C ASN A 97 -2.90 8.25 6.50
N PRO A 98 -2.40 8.45 5.27
CA PRO A 98 -2.92 7.74 4.10
C PRO A 98 -2.64 6.24 4.17
N ILE A 99 -3.32 5.47 3.31
CA ILE A 99 -2.94 4.10 2.98
C ILE A 99 -2.00 4.17 1.79
N ILE A 100 -0.76 3.72 1.97
CA ILE A 100 0.26 3.66 0.92
C ILE A 100 0.40 2.19 0.50
N PHE A 101 -0.11 1.87 -0.67
CA PHE A 101 -0.03 0.53 -1.25
C PHE A 101 1.20 0.40 -2.12
N ILE A 102 2.12 -0.46 -1.70
CA ILE A 102 3.41 -0.70 -2.32
C ILE A 102 3.34 -2.04 -3.05
N ASP A 103 3.33 -1.99 -4.38
CA ASP A 103 3.13 -3.19 -5.19
C ASP A 103 4.45 -3.84 -5.62
N GLU A 104 4.42 -5.18 -5.73
CA GLU A 104 5.49 -5.99 -6.27
C GLU A 104 6.84 -5.86 -5.55
N ILE A 105 6.83 -5.82 -4.21
CA ILE A 105 8.07 -5.69 -3.42
C ILE A 105 9.03 -6.88 -3.62
N ASP A 106 8.51 -8.06 -3.96
CA ASP A 106 9.29 -9.26 -4.31
C ASP A 106 10.05 -9.15 -5.63
N LYS A 107 9.79 -8.12 -6.43
CA LYS A 107 10.47 -7.85 -7.71
C LYS A 107 11.55 -6.78 -7.61
N VAL A 108 11.81 -6.24 -6.42
CA VAL A 108 12.91 -5.30 -6.21
C VAL A 108 14.24 -6.03 -6.43
N SER A 109 15.06 -5.47 -7.32
CA SER A 109 16.34 -6.07 -7.68
C SER A 109 17.33 -6.05 -6.51
N MET A 110 18.25 -7.06 -6.47
CA MET A 110 19.33 -7.12 -5.47
C MET A 110 20.53 -6.20 -5.81
N THR A 111 20.33 -5.21 -6.67
CA THR A 111 21.32 -4.18 -7.02
C THR A 111 21.46 -3.14 -5.91
N GLU A 112 22.44 -2.23 -6.02
CA GLU A 112 22.59 -1.11 -5.09
C GLU A 112 21.31 -0.26 -4.99
N HIS A 113 20.68 0.03 -6.14
CA HIS A 113 19.42 0.77 -6.17
C HIS A 113 18.28 0.03 -5.44
N GLY A 114 18.18 -1.28 -5.62
CA GLY A 114 17.19 -2.07 -4.90
C GLY A 114 17.44 -2.11 -3.40
N ARG A 115 18.70 -2.23 -2.97
CA ARG A 115 19.06 -2.15 -1.55
C ARG A 115 18.76 -0.77 -0.94
N GLU A 116 18.97 0.31 -1.69
CA GLU A 116 18.59 1.66 -1.26
C GLU A 116 17.06 1.74 -1.02
N ILE A 117 16.25 1.23 -1.95
CA ILE A 117 14.79 1.17 -1.81
C ILE A 117 14.38 0.39 -0.55
N ILE A 118 14.94 -0.80 -0.36
CA ILE A 118 14.64 -1.64 0.82
C ILE A 118 15.03 -0.91 2.11
N SER A 119 16.18 -0.24 2.15
CA SER A 119 16.61 0.57 3.30
C SER A 119 15.58 1.66 3.62
N ILE A 120 15.14 2.42 2.61
CA ILE A 120 14.13 3.48 2.77
C ILE A 120 12.83 2.90 3.31
N LEU A 121 12.34 1.79 2.73
CA LEU A 121 11.10 1.15 3.16
C LEU A 121 11.22 0.60 4.58
N THR A 122 12.38 0.10 4.95
CA THR A 122 12.66 -0.37 6.30
C THR A 122 12.55 0.78 7.31
N HIS A 123 13.10 1.96 6.99
CA HIS A 123 12.95 3.16 7.84
C HIS A 123 11.50 3.63 7.93
N LEU A 124 10.78 3.68 6.81
CA LEU A 124 9.37 4.08 6.76
C LEU A 124 8.45 3.17 7.58
N THR A 125 8.81 1.90 7.72
CA THR A 125 8.03 0.91 8.45
C THR A 125 8.47 0.70 9.89
N ASP A 126 9.54 1.37 10.31
CA ASP A 126 10.04 1.31 11.69
C ASP A 126 9.25 2.26 12.59
N GLY A 127 8.42 1.71 13.46
CA GLY A 127 7.62 2.50 14.41
C GLY A 127 8.42 3.34 15.42
N THR A 128 9.76 3.20 15.46
CA THR A 128 10.66 4.03 16.29
C THR A 128 11.30 5.19 15.53
N GLN A 129 11.13 5.24 14.20
CA GLN A 129 11.79 6.20 13.31
C GLN A 129 10.86 6.87 12.30
N ASN A 130 9.69 6.30 12.07
CA ASN A 130 8.76 6.77 11.04
C ASN A 130 8.02 8.07 11.39
N ASP A 131 8.13 8.55 12.61
CA ASP A 131 7.68 9.88 13.05
C ASP A 131 8.68 11.00 12.69
N GLU A 132 9.89 10.64 12.27
CA GLU A 132 10.95 11.56 11.88
C GLU A 132 11.39 11.38 10.42
N PHE A 133 10.50 11.03 9.53
CA PHE A 133 10.83 10.89 8.10
C PHE A 133 11.28 12.23 7.50
N GLU A 134 12.41 12.24 6.81
CA GLU A 134 12.92 13.39 6.07
C GLU A 134 13.00 13.08 4.57
N ASP A 135 12.44 13.97 3.76
CA ASP A 135 12.66 13.99 2.32
C ASP A 135 13.95 14.78 2.01
N LYS A 136 14.78 14.27 1.10
CA LYS A 136 16.07 14.91 0.76
C LYS A 136 15.92 16.31 0.20
N TYR A 137 14.80 16.64 -0.47
CA TYR A 137 14.51 17.96 -0.96
C TYR A 137 14.16 18.93 0.17
N PHE A 138 13.44 18.47 1.18
CA PHE A 138 13.05 19.23 2.35
C PHE A 138 13.95 18.94 3.56
N ALA A 139 15.26 18.90 3.35
CA ALA A 139 16.23 18.60 4.39
C ALA A 139 15.97 19.42 5.67
N GLY A 140 15.94 18.76 6.82
CA GLY A 140 15.66 19.36 8.13
C GLY A 140 14.18 19.50 8.47
N ILE A 141 13.26 19.11 7.59
CA ILE A 141 11.82 19.07 7.90
C ILE A 141 11.41 17.61 8.16
N LYS A 142 11.04 17.32 9.39
CA LYS A 142 10.57 15.99 9.81
C LYS A 142 9.07 15.88 9.56
N LEU A 143 8.67 14.77 8.92
CA LEU A 143 7.29 14.42 8.64
C LEU A 143 6.90 13.19 9.45
N ASP A 144 5.82 13.29 10.22
CA ASP A 144 5.31 12.20 11.05
C ASP A 144 4.45 11.23 10.22
N LEU A 145 5.01 10.07 9.88
CA LEU A 145 4.32 8.97 9.19
C LEU A 145 3.88 7.84 10.13
N SER A 146 3.96 8.04 11.44
CA SER A 146 3.64 7.01 12.45
C SER A 146 2.18 6.52 12.39
N LYS A 147 1.29 7.29 11.76
CA LYS A 147 -0.13 6.96 11.57
C LYS A 147 -0.47 6.49 10.16
N ALA A 148 0.49 6.48 9.23
CA ALA A 148 0.30 5.95 7.89
C ALA A 148 0.16 4.43 7.91
N ILE A 149 -0.61 3.88 6.96
CA ILE A 149 -0.74 2.43 6.79
C ILE A 149 0.02 2.04 5.54
N PHE A 150 1.07 1.24 5.72
CA PHE A 150 1.82 0.66 4.61
C PHE A 150 1.27 -0.71 4.27
N VAL A 151 0.89 -0.93 3.02
CA VAL A 151 0.37 -2.21 2.53
C VAL A 151 1.28 -2.70 1.41
N PHE A 152 2.06 -3.73 1.69
CA PHE A 152 2.92 -4.38 0.70
C PHE A 152 2.15 -5.47 -0.04
N SER A 153 2.34 -5.56 -1.36
CA SER A 153 1.85 -6.65 -2.19
C SER A 153 3.02 -7.47 -2.74
N TYR A 154 2.92 -8.77 -2.65
CA TYR A 154 3.91 -9.71 -3.17
C TYR A 154 3.31 -11.08 -3.45
N ASN A 155 4.00 -11.83 -4.29
CA ASN A 155 3.63 -13.21 -4.60
C ASN A 155 4.48 -14.20 -3.81
N ASP A 156 5.79 -13.96 -3.75
CA ASP A 156 6.75 -14.83 -3.09
C ASP A 156 7.42 -14.14 -1.89
N ARG A 157 7.07 -14.59 -0.70
CA ARG A 157 7.63 -14.13 0.56
C ARG A 157 9.14 -14.35 0.67
N SER A 158 9.67 -15.39 0.04
CA SER A 158 11.11 -15.73 0.15
C SER A 158 12.02 -14.71 -0.52
N LEU A 159 11.49 -13.91 -1.45
CA LEU A 159 12.21 -12.86 -2.16
C LEU A 159 12.23 -11.52 -1.44
N ILE A 160 11.52 -11.38 -0.32
CA ILE A 160 11.51 -10.15 0.47
C ILE A 160 12.69 -10.14 1.42
N ASP A 161 13.33 -8.98 1.54
CA ASP A 161 14.41 -8.78 2.52
C ASP A 161 13.94 -9.17 3.93
N PRO A 162 14.73 -9.96 4.67
CA PRO A 162 14.35 -10.46 5.99
C PRO A 162 14.01 -9.36 7.00
N ILE A 163 14.75 -8.24 7.00
CA ILE A 163 14.55 -7.14 7.95
C ILE A 163 13.20 -6.45 7.69
N LEU A 164 12.87 -6.21 6.42
CA LEU A 164 11.58 -5.65 6.05
C LEU A 164 10.44 -6.64 6.34
N ARG A 165 10.64 -7.92 6.05
CA ARG A 165 9.66 -8.99 6.27
C ARG A 165 9.26 -9.14 7.73
N ASP A 166 10.19 -8.99 8.67
CA ASP A 166 9.92 -9.12 10.11
C ASP A 166 9.01 -8.01 10.65
N ARG A 167 8.88 -6.91 9.91
CA ARG A 167 7.98 -5.78 10.24
C ARG A 167 6.59 -5.93 9.65
N ILE A 168 6.41 -6.84 8.71
CA ILE A 168 5.17 -7.03 7.96
C ILE A 168 4.24 -8.00 8.69
N THR A 169 3.03 -7.55 9.00
CA THR A 169 1.93 -8.46 9.40
C THR A 169 1.33 -9.05 8.14
N GLU A 170 1.63 -10.33 7.90
CA GLU A 170 1.24 -11.03 6.68
C GLU A 170 -0.21 -11.46 6.68
N ILE A 171 -0.88 -11.22 5.58
CA ILE A 171 -2.24 -11.66 5.27
C ILE A 171 -2.18 -12.47 3.98
N THR A 172 -2.45 -13.76 4.08
CA THR A 172 -2.44 -14.64 2.92
C THR A 172 -3.76 -14.53 2.14
N ILE A 173 -3.64 -14.32 0.84
CA ILE A 173 -4.76 -14.26 -0.10
C ILE A 173 -4.68 -15.47 -1.01
N GLU A 174 -5.58 -16.41 -0.80
CA GLU A 174 -5.65 -17.62 -1.60
C GLU A 174 -6.15 -17.37 -3.02
N SER A 175 -5.85 -18.31 -3.92
CA SER A 175 -6.42 -18.31 -5.27
C SER A 175 -7.94 -18.39 -5.22
N LEU A 176 -8.59 -17.62 -6.06
CA LEU A 176 -10.05 -17.72 -6.22
C LEU A 176 -10.42 -19.06 -6.88
N SER A 177 -11.39 -19.75 -6.30
CA SER A 177 -12.02 -20.90 -6.91
C SER A 177 -12.79 -20.51 -8.18
N GLN A 178 -13.07 -21.48 -9.03
CA GLN A 178 -13.83 -21.23 -10.27
C GLN A 178 -15.21 -20.59 -9.99
N ASN A 179 -15.91 -21.06 -8.96
CA ASN A 179 -17.21 -20.53 -8.57
C ASN A 179 -17.11 -19.08 -8.05
N GLU A 180 -16.07 -18.74 -7.30
CA GLU A 180 -15.83 -17.38 -6.84
C GLU A 180 -15.51 -16.42 -8.01
N LYS A 181 -14.72 -16.89 -9.00
CA LYS A 181 -14.45 -16.12 -10.22
C LYS A 181 -15.73 -15.84 -11.02
N ILE A 182 -16.59 -16.84 -11.19
CA ILE A 182 -17.89 -16.68 -11.86
C ILE A 182 -18.75 -15.65 -11.12
N LYS A 183 -18.79 -15.72 -9.79
CA LYS A 183 -19.53 -14.79 -8.97
C LYS A 183 -19.03 -13.34 -9.10
N ILE A 184 -17.71 -13.15 -9.13
CA ILE A 184 -17.10 -11.83 -9.34
C ILE A 184 -17.46 -11.29 -10.73
N ILE A 185 -17.44 -12.12 -11.76
CA ILE A 185 -17.85 -11.72 -13.11
C ILE A 185 -19.31 -11.27 -13.13
N GLN A 186 -20.21 -12.05 -12.54
CA GLN A 186 -21.65 -11.78 -12.56
C GLN A 186 -22.04 -10.58 -11.70
N ASP A 187 -21.45 -10.44 -10.51
CA ASP A 187 -21.87 -9.45 -9.52
C ASP A 187 -21.17 -8.09 -9.68
N TYR A 188 -19.98 -8.06 -10.30
CA TYR A 188 -19.15 -6.85 -10.40
C TYR A 188 -18.74 -6.50 -11.83
N LEU A 189 -18.08 -7.42 -12.55
CA LEU A 189 -17.50 -7.09 -13.86
C LEU A 189 -18.59 -6.89 -14.94
N LEU A 190 -19.58 -7.76 -14.97
CA LEU A 190 -20.65 -7.65 -15.96
C LEU A 190 -21.49 -6.38 -15.79
N PRO A 191 -21.94 -6.00 -14.59
CA PRO A 191 -22.61 -4.71 -14.36
C PRO A 191 -21.75 -3.51 -14.76
N GLU A 192 -20.47 -3.49 -14.41
CA GLU A 192 -19.53 -2.42 -14.76
C GLU A 192 -19.34 -2.29 -16.29
N ILE A 193 -19.21 -3.41 -16.99
CA ILE A 193 -19.09 -3.42 -18.46
C ILE A 193 -20.38 -2.92 -19.10
N LEU A 194 -21.55 -3.37 -18.62
CA LEU A 194 -22.85 -2.93 -19.16
C LEU A 194 -23.07 -1.43 -18.96
N GLU A 195 -22.72 -0.91 -17.78
CA GLU A 195 -22.79 0.52 -17.50
C GLU A 195 -21.86 1.34 -18.42
N ASN A 196 -20.61 0.89 -18.58
CA ASN A 196 -19.63 1.57 -19.43
C ASN A 196 -19.96 1.49 -20.94
N THR A 197 -20.65 0.46 -21.37
CA THR A 197 -21.05 0.28 -22.78
C THR A 197 -22.45 0.79 -23.11
N GLY A 198 -23.23 1.18 -22.09
CA GLY A 198 -24.60 1.66 -22.25
C GLY A 198 -25.62 0.56 -22.54
N PHE A 199 -25.23 -0.72 -22.46
CA PHE A 199 -26.16 -1.84 -22.58
C PHE A 199 -26.91 -2.09 -21.27
N LYS A 200 -28.18 -2.49 -21.38
CA LYS A 200 -28.97 -2.94 -20.23
C LYS A 200 -28.86 -4.44 -20.06
N ARG A 201 -29.00 -4.93 -18.82
CA ARG A 201 -28.93 -6.35 -18.47
C ARG A 201 -30.00 -7.22 -19.18
N SER A 202 -30.97 -6.58 -19.82
CA SER A 202 -32.07 -7.20 -20.60
C SER A 202 -31.74 -7.36 -22.08
N ASP A 203 -30.65 -6.80 -22.55
CA ASP A 203 -30.19 -6.85 -23.94
C ASP A 203 -29.09 -7.92 -24.09
#